data_f148a9ca7fbd6c5222fb7bfd31f8cad7
#
_entry.id   f148a9ca7fbd6c5222fb7bfd31f8cad7
#
_cell.length_a   1.000
_cell.length_b   1.000
_cell.length_c   1.000
_cell.angle_alpha   90.00
_cell.angle_beta   90.00
_cell.angle_gamma   90.00
#
_symmetry.space_group_name_H-M   'P 1'
#
loop_
_entity.id
_entity.type
_entity.pdbx_description
1 polymer ?
#
loop_
_entity_poly.entity_id
_entity_poly.type
_entity_poly.pdbx_seq_one_letter_code
_entity_poly.pdbx_strand_id
1 'polypeptide(L)'
;MSTIDPLETGPLDIEALTQLANQLFKESPSSCPGPLLSACVTPIVSPVEIPGEAELKSLFPPAPVEPPLAVPTGGPSYYFLDYLRPGATGLQVPGFSHDPIPTTSGQSAPFDVHRVRRDFPILQELVNGRPLVWLDNAATTQKPQAVIDRLSYFYEHENSNVHRAAHELAARATDAYEGAREKVRRFLNAPSVNEIVFVRGATEAINLVAQSWGRQNIGKGDEIVISWLEHHANIVPWQQLANEKGAILKVIPVNDSGQILLDEYGKLLGPRTKLVSITQVSNALGTITPVKQVVDMGHAVGAKVLVDGAQAVSHMRVDVQQLNSDWYVFSGHKVFGPTGIGVVHGKEALLNEAPPWQGGGNMIKDVTFERTEYQQAPGRFEGGTGNIADAVGLGAAIDYVTSIGIDLIDQYEHQLLAYATRLLKDIPGLRLIGTANEKAGVLSFVLDGYDTEDVGKALAAEGIAVRAGHHCAQPILRRFGVERSVRPSLAFYNNCADIDALVTTVNKLVSRRHRG
;
A
#
# COMPACT_ATOMS: atom_id res chain seq x y z
N MET A 1 8.58 11.73 -53.55
CA MET A 1 8.34 10.36 -53.97
C MET A 1 9.58 9.54 -53.64
N SER A 2 9.52 8.77 -52.57
CA SER A 2 10.18 7.49 -52.41
C SER A 2 9.63 6.89 -51.11
N THR A 3 8.86 5.86 -51.33
CA THR A 3 8.20 4.99 -50.39
C THR A 3 9.26 4.15 -49.65
N ILE A 4 9.20 4.12 -48.30
CA ILE A 4 9.94 3.18 -47.48
C ILE A 4 8.95 2.05 -47.14
N ASP A 5 9.28 0.83 -47.61
CA ASP A 5 8.56 -0.39 -47.33
C ASP A 5 8.66 -0.79 -45.84
N PRO A 6 7.62 -1.43 -45.24
CA PRO A 6 7.68 -1.93 -43.91
C PRO A 6 8.47 -3.25 -43.86
N LEU A 7 9.37 -3.36 -42.87
CA LEU A 7 10.12 -4.58 -42.53
C LEU A 7 9.19 -5.75 -42.22
N GLU A 8 9.23 -6.77 -43.06
CA GLU A 8 8.67 -8.09 -42.81
C GLU A 8 9.38 -8.74 -41.60
N THR A 9 8.67 -8.94 -40.53
CA THR A 9 9.10 -9.85 -39.43
C THR A 9 8.77 -11.28 -39.83
N GLY A 10 9.75 -11.99 -40.38
CA GLY A 10 9.69 -13.44 -40.60
C GLY A 10 9.63 -14.19 -39.25
N PRO A 11 9.13 -15.44 -39.24
CA PRO A 11 9.03 -16.21 -38.01
C PRO A 11 10.41 -16.45 -37.41
N LEU A 12 10.53 -16.20 -36.08
CA LEU A 12 11.74 -16.45 -35.29
C LEU A 12 12.16 -17.92 -35.44
N ASP A 13 13.36 -18.14 -35.99
CA ASP A 13 13.94 -19.48 -36.14
C ASP A 13 14.36 -20.03 -34.77
N ILE A 14 13.51 -20.88 -34.22
CA ILE A 14 13.68 -21.53 -32.90
C ILE A 14 14.94 -22.42 -32.89
N GLU A 15 15.33 -22.99 -34.03
CA GLU A 15 16.54 -23.81 -34.13
C GLU A 15 17.80 -22.96 -34.02
N ALA A 16 17.85 -21.78 -34.63
CA ALA A 16 18.98 -20.84 -34.51
C ALA A 16 19.15 -20.35 -33.06
N LEU A 17 18.04 -20.04 -32.37
CA LEU A 17 18.07 -19.65 -30.94
C LEU A 17 18.53 -20.80 -30.04
N THR A 18 18.12 -22.03 -30.32
CA THR A 18 18.55 -23.23 -29.57
C THR A 18 20.04 -23.52 -29.78
N GLN A 19 20.56 -23.31 -30.98
CA GLN A 19 21.99 -23.47 -31.24
C GLN A 19 22.84 -22.42 -30.54
N LEU A 20 22.39 -21.17 -30.52
CA LEU A 20 23.07 -20.07 -29.81
C LEU A 20 23.08 -20.31 -28.28
N ALA A 21 21.98 -20.77 -27.71
CA ALA A 21 21.91 -21.14 -26.29
C ALA A 21 22.88 -22.29 -25.96
N ASN A 22 22.92 -23.34 -26.80
CA ASN A 22 23.82 -24.46 -26.61
C ASN A 22 25.31 -24.12 -26.77
N GLN A 23 25.66 -23.11 -27.57
CA GLN A 23 27.02 -22.58 -27.66
C GLN A 23 27.41 -21.82 -26.41
N LEU A 24 26.55 -20.97 -25.86
CA LEU A 24 26.81 -20.20 -24.64
C LEU A 24 26.96 -21.08 -23.38
N PHE A 25 26.33 -22.26 -23.35
CA PHE A 25 26.48 -23.21 -22.21
C PHE A 25 27.60 -24.24 -22.40
N LYS A 26 28.30 -24.31 -23.53
CA LYS A 26 29.41 -25.22 -23.76
C LYS A 26 30.79 -24.71 -23.33
N GLU A 27 30.90 -23.43 -22.94
CA GLU A 27 32.16 -22.82 -22.50
C GLU A 27 32.33 -22.74 -20.97
N SER A 28 31.83 -23.70 -20.22
CA SER A 28 32.16 -23.84 -18.79
C SER A 28 32.96 -25.12 -18.58
N PRO A 29 34.20 -25.06 -18.08
CA PRO A 29 35.01 -26.27 -17.88
C PRO A 29 34.51 -27.06 -16.69
N SER A 30 33.96 -28.24 -16.96
CA SER A 30 33.67 -29.26 -15.97
C SER A 30 34.88 -30.19 -15.83
N SER A 31 35.46 -30.27 -14.64
CA SER A 31 36.14 -31.50 -14.19
C SER A 31 36.26 -31.51 -12.67
N CYS A 32 35.44 -32.32 -12.04
CA CYS A 32 35.74 -32.90 -10.72
C CYS A 32 35.75 -34.43 -10.86
N PRO A 33 36.81 -35.13 -10.43
CA PRO A 33 36.71 -36.53 -10.02
C PRO A 33 36.54 -36.62 -8.50
N GLY A 34 35.64 -37.52 -8.03
CA GLY A 34 35.45 -37.85 -6.60
C GLY A 34 36.53 -38.84 -6.09
N PRO A 35 36.29 -39.57 -4.98
CA PRO A 35 36.39 -39.04 -3.61
C PRO A 35 37.57 -39.71 -2.84
N LEU A 36 38.14 -39.05 -1.79
CA LEU A 36 38.92 -39.72 -0.71
C LEU A 36 39.06 -38.82 0.54
N LEU A 37 38.52 -39.31 1.64
CA LEU A 37 38.93 -39.28 3.05
C LEU A 37 39.76 -38.12 3.64
N SER A 38 39.09 -37.49 4.61
CA SER A 38 39.57 -37.05 5.95
C SER A 38 41.05 -36.68 6.13
N ALA A 39 41.27 -35.38 6.36
CA ALA A 39 42.24 -34.88 7.36
C ALA A 39 41.96 -33.38 7.65
N CYS A 40 41.88 -33.05 8.93
CA CYS A 40 41.88 -31.69 9.43
C CYS A 40 43.13 -30.95 8.98
N VAL A 41 42.96 -29.86 8.22
CA VAL A 41 44.02 -28.85 8.01
C VAL A 41 43.35 -27.48 8.15
N THR A 42 43.78 -26.76 9.17
CA THR A 42 43.48 -25.32 9.33
C THR A 42 44.11 -24.54 8.16
N PRO A 43 43.34 -23.71 7.43
CA PRO A 43 43.94 -22.86 6.42
C PRO A 43 44.61 -21.67 7.09
N ILE A 44 45.92 -21.56 6.96
CA ILE A 44 46.64 -20.31 7.11
C ILE A 44 46.34 -19.49 5.85
N VAL A 45 45.47 -18.52 5.95
CA VAL A 45 45.24 -17.52 4.90
C VAL A 45 46.27 -16.42 5.11
N SER A 46 47.30 -16.36 4.26
CA SER A 46 48.16 -15.18 4.17
C SER A 46 47.36 -14.01 3.60
N PRO A 47 47.49 -12.79 4.13
CA PRO A 47 46.75 -11.64 3.58
C PRO A 47 47.26 -11.34 2.17
N VAL A 48 46.34 -11.25 1.22
CA VAL A 48 46.61 -10.71 -0.11
C VAL A 48 46.74 -9.19 0.04
N GLU A 49 47.95 -8.65 -0.14
CA GLU A 49 48.14 -7.20 -0.21
C GLU A 49 47.48 -6.65 -1.46
N ILE A 50 46.54 -5.75 -1.27
CA ILE A 50 45.92 -4.97 -2.35
C ILE A 50 46.84 -3.78 -2.64
N PRO A 51 47.33 -3.57 -3.88
CA PRO A 51 48.15 -2.41 -4.21
C PRO A 51 47.37 -1.11 -3.96
N GLY A 52 47.91 -0.20 -3.13
CA GLY A 52 47.28 1.08 -2.78
C GLY A 52 46.81 1.22 -1.32
N GLU A 53 46.85 0.16 -0.51
CA GLU A 53 46.41 0.21 0.90
C GLU A 53 47.29 1.09 1.79
N ALA A 54 48.56 1.23 1.47
CA ALA A 54 49.51 2.09 2.19
C ALA A 54 49.24 3.59 1.94
N GLU A 55 48.82 3.97 0.75
CA GLU A 55 48.45 5.36 0.41
C GLU A 55 47.13 5.77 1.04
N LEU A 56 46.15 4.87 1.13
CA LEU A 56 44.87 5.14 1.79
C LEU A 56 45.00 5.38 3.30
N LYS A 57 45.90 4.66 3.98
CA LYS A 57 46.17 4.84 5.42
C LYS A 57 46.86 6.16 5.76
N SER A 58 47.56 6.79 4.79
CA SER A 58 48.18 8.10 4.99
C SER A 58 47.21 9.29 4.89
N LEU A 59 46.03 9.10 4.32
CA LEU A 59 45.05 10.14 4.16
C LEU A 59 44.13 10.34 5.37
N PHE A 60 44.15 9.41 6.33
CA PHE A 60 43.37 9.47 7.56
C PHE A 60 44.27 9.26 8.78
N PRO A 61 44.73 10.35 9.42
CA PRO A 61 45.48 10.21 10.67
C PRO A 61 44.56 9.61 11.75
N PRO A 62 45.08 8.77 12.66
CA PRO A 62 44.29 8.16 13.73
C PRO A 62 43.71 9.26 14.62
N ALA A 63 42.38 9.18 14.84
CA ALA A 63 41.69 10.07 15.78
C ALA A 63 42.29 9.93 17.20
N PRO A 64 42.43 11.03 17.96
CA PRO A 64 42.90 10.97 19.33
C PRO A 64 41.98 10.09 20.18
N VAL A 65 42.55 9.16 20.92
CA VAL A 65 41.84 8.30 21.88
C VAL A 65 41.49 9.18 23.09
N GLU A 66 40.24 9.60 23.20
CA GLU A 66 39.73 10.21 24.43
C GLU A 66 39.50 9.12 25.50
N PRO A 67 39.74 9.44 26.78
CA PRO A 67 39.50 8.50 27.88
C PRO A 67 37.97 8.26 28.02
N PRO A 68 37.53 7.07 28.49
CA PRO A 68 36.13 6.72 28.55
C PRO A 68 35.37 7.65 29.49
N LEU A 69 34.46 8.41 28.92
CA LEU A 69 33.45 9.18 29.67
C LEU A 69 32.53 8.20 30.41
N ALA A 70 32.33 8.47 31.71
CA ALA A 70 31.40 7.73 32.55
C ALA A 70 30.01 7.72 31.92
N VAL A 71 29.47 6.53 31.66
CA VAL A 71 28.14 6.30 31.13
C VAL A 71 27.09 6.78 32.16
N PRO A 72 26.22 7.74 31.86
CA PRO A 72 25.09 8.04 32.72
C PRO A 72 24.14 6.83 32.66
N THR A 73 23.86 6.21 33.81
CA THR A 73 22.83 5.20 33.97
C THR A 73 21.44 5.84 33.86
N GLY A 74 20.93 5.99 32.63
CA GLY A 74 19.63 6.60 32.36
C GLY A 74 19.36 6.70 30.87
N GLY A 75 19.37 5.57 30.14
CA GLY A 75 18.87 5.48 28.76
C GLY A 75 17.35 5.40 28.74
N PRO A 76 16.69 5.82 27.66
CA PRO A 76 15.24 5.67 27.51
C PRO A 76 14.87 4.19 27.60
N SER A 77 14.10 3.80 28.61
CA SER A 77 13.56 2.46 28.73
C SER A 77 12.47 2.31 27.67
N TYR A 78 12.70 1.47 26.70
CA TYR A 78 11.64 1.02 25.79
C TYR A 78 10.80 0.01 26.56
N TYR A 79 9.60 0.38 26.97
CA TYR A 79 8.66 -0.40 27.81
C TYR A 79 8.33 -1.79 27.27
N PHE A 80 8.58 -2.06 25.98
CA PHE A 80 8.36 -3.36 25.36
C PHE A 80 9.51 -4.35 25.56
N LEU A 81 10.70 -3.92 26.05
CA LEU A 81 11.82 -4.80 26.36
C LEU A 81 11.71 -5.44 27.77
N ASP A 82 10.85 -4.93 28.63
CA ASP A 82 10.68 -5.48 29.98
C ASP A 82 9.91 -6.82 30.01
N TYR A 83 9.23 -7.20 28.93
CA TYR A 83 8.54 -8.48 28.78
C TYR A 83 9.45 -9.66 28.37
N LEU A 84 10.73 -9.41 28.07
CA LEU A 84 11.67 -10.43 27.56
C LEU A 84 12.67 -10.93 28.62
N ARG A 85 12.47 -10.66 29.92
CA ARG A 85 13.34 -11.23 30.96
C ARG A 85 12.80 -12.58 31.43
N PRO A 86 13.55 -13.70 31.23
CA PRO A 86 13.20 -14.98 31.84
C PRO A 86 13.49 -14.92 33.34
N GLY A 87 12.44 -15.08 34.15
CA GLY A 87 12.59 -15.35 35.59
C GLY A 87 11.88 -14.39 36.53
N ALA A 88 10.57 -14.15 36.37
CA ALA A 88 9.77 -13.59 37.45
C ALA A 88 8.60 -14.54 37.75
N THR A 89 8.81 -15.42 38.75
CA THR A 89 7.74 -16.19 39.38
C THR A 89 6.95 -15.28 40.31
N GLY A 90 5.63 -15.24 40.09
CA GLY A 90 4.64 -14.94 41.12
C GLY A 90 4.43 -13.47 41.46
N LEU A 91 3.49 -12.80 40.76
CA LEU A 91 2.80 -11.64 41.30
C LEU A 91 1.29 -11.91 41.30
N GLN A 92 0.74 -11.99 42.51
CA GLN A 92 -0.71 -11.93 42.76
C GLN A 92 -1.24 -10.57 42.26
N VAL A 93 -2.28 -10.62 41.43
CA VAL A 93 -2.99 -9.44 40.94
C VAL A 93 -3.93 -8.96 42.09
N PRO A 94 -3.78 -7.73 42.62
CA PRO A 94 -4.78 -7.12 43.47
C PRO A 94 -6.04 -6.80 42.68
N GLY A 95 -7.22 -7.00 43.26
CA GLY A 95 -8.51 -6.79 42.62
C GLY A 95 -8.68 -5.36 42.08
N PHE A 96 -9.19 -5.25 40.88
CA PHE A 96 -9.62 -3.99 40.27
C PHE A 96 -10.92 -3.54 40.94
N SER A 97 -10.86 -2.45 41.71
CA SER A 97 -12.02 -1.65 42.05
C SER A 97 -12.38 -0.80 40.84
N HIS A 98 -13.65 -0.85 40.41
CA HIS A 98 -14.20 0.03 39.41
C HIS A 98 -14.41 1.43 40.01
N ASP A 99 -13.36 2.26 40.04
CA ASP A 99 -13.55 3.69 40.20
C ASP A 99 -13.79 4.29 38.80
N PRO A 100 -14.77 5.19 38.63
CA PRO A 100 -15.03 5.83 37.36
C PRO A 100 -13.81 6.65 36.95
N ILE A 101 -13.28 6.38 35.73
CA ILE A 101 -12.21 7.17 35.12
C ILE A 101 -12.68 8.64 35.08
N PRO A 102 -11.96 9.57 35.70
CA PRO A 102 -12.32 10.98 35.58
C PRO A 102 -12.20 11.38 34.11
N THR A 103 -13.31 11.78 33.51
CA THR A 103 -13.33 12.45 32.21
C THR A 103 -12.70 13.83 32.39
N THR A 104 -11.37 13.88 32.37
CA THR A 104 -10.69 15.15 32.15
C THR A 104 -10.90 15.49 30.68
N SER A 105 -11.61 16.59 30.43
CA SER A 105 -11.59 17.35 29.18
C SER A 105 -10.19 17.90 28.99
N GLY A 106 -9.22 17.03 28.71
CA GLY A 106 -7.88 17.38 28.32
C GLY A 106 -7.93 17.83 26.86
N GLN A 107 -7.65 19.10 26.61
CA GLN A 107 -7.24 19.54 25.29
C GLN A 107 -6.11 18.61 24.85
N SER A 108 -6.35 17.76 23.86
CA SER A 108 -5.29 16.95 23.25
C SER A 108 -4.22 17.91 22.76
N ALA A 109 -2.96 17.64 23.08
CA ALA A 109 -1.85 18.43 22.58
C ALA A 109 -1.96 18.56 21.05
N PRO A 110 -1.71 19.73 20.46
CA PRO A 110 -1.82 19.93 19.03
C PRO A 110 -0.89 18.94 18.31
N PHE A 111 -1.30 18.46 17.13
CA PHE A 111 -0.52 17.54 16.32
C PHE A 111 0.85 18.15 15.95
N ASP A 112 1.93 17.54 16.42
CA ASP A 112 3.30 18.00 16.16
C ASP A 112 3.86 17.36 14.87
N VAL A 113 3.57 17.99 13.73
CA VAL A 113 4.05 17.53 12.42
C VAL A 113 5.58 17.54 12.32
N HIS A 114 6.28 18.43 13.02
CA HIS A 114 7.75 18.51 12.96
C HIS A 114 8.39 17.31 13.67
N ARG A 115 7.79 16.83 14.75
CA ARG A 115 8.19 15.59 15.41
C ARG A 115 7.98 14.39 14.49
N VAL A 116 6.77 14.27 13.91
CA VAL A 116 6.42 13.17 13.01
C VAL A 116 7.32 13.13 11.78
N ARG A 117 7.64 14.28 11.15
CA ARG A 117 8.52 14.33 9.97
C ARG A 117 9.92 13.76 10.23
N ARG A 118 10.45 13.86 11.44
CA ARG A 118 11.77 13.29 11.79
C ARG A 118 11.81 11.77 11.75
N ASP A 119 10.66 11.12 11.91
CA ASP A 119 10.54 9.67 11.85
C ASP A 119 10.63 9.13 10.41
N PHE A 120 10.59 10.02 9.40
CA PHE A 120 10.65 9.65 7.98
C PHE A 120 11.98 10.12 7.36
N PRO A 121 13.01 9.25 7.30
CA PRO A 121 14.36 9.65 6.88
C PRO A 121 14.40 10.23 5.47
N ILE A 122 13.64 9.69 4.54
CA ILE A 122 13.59 10.15 3.15
C ILE A 122 13.12 11.62 3.02
N LEU A 123 12.35 12.14 3.98
CA LEU A 123 11.91 13.54 3.96
C LEU A 123 13.04 14.53 4.30
N GLN A 124 14.22 14.04 4.66
CA GLN A 124 15.44 14.83 4.86
C GLN A 124 16.30 14.92 3.59
N GLU A 125 15.93 14.18 2.52
CA GLU A 125 16.68 14.17 1.27
C GLU A 125 16.59 15.49 0.50
N LEU A 126 17.63 15.76 -0.27
CA LEU A 126 17.66 16.84 -1.26
C LEU A 126 17.40 16.27 -2.66
N VAL A 127 16.42 16.82 -3.33
CA VAL A 127 16.10 16.49 -4.73
C VAL A 127 16.35 17.72 -5.59
N ASN A 128 17.21 17.59 -6.60
CA ASN A 128 17.67 18.72 -7.45
C ASN A 128 18.27 19.89 -6.62
N GLY A 129 18.96 19.58 -5.51
CA GLY A 129 19.54 20.55 -4.59
C GLY A 129 18.51 21.31 -3.74
N ARG A 130 17.27 20.85 -3.67
CA ARG A 130 16.16 21.42 -2.88
C ARG A 130 15.68 20.42 -1.84
N PRO A 131 15.21 20.84 -0.66
CA PRO A 131 14.53 19.95 0.27
C PRO A 131 13.35 19.23 -0.40
N LEU A 132 13.23 17.92 -0.19
CA LEU A 132 12.13 17.13 -0.74
C LEU A 132 10.79 17.57 -0.15
N VAL A 133 9.86 17.94 -1.03
CA VAL A 133 8.44 18.15 -0.73
C VAL A 133 7.67 17.00 -1.36
N TRP A 134 7.28 15.99 -0.55
CA TRP A 134 6.60 14.80 -1.04
C TRP A 134 5.08 15.01 -1.03
N LEU A 135 4.48 15.19 -2.20
CA LEU A 135 3.04 15.37 -2.43
C LEU A 135 2.46 14.34 -3.41
N ASP A 136 3.06 13.13 -3.51
CA ASP A 136 2.51 12.02 -4.31
C ASP A 136 2.04 10.85 -3.41
N ASN A 137 1.44 11.17 -2.26
CA ASN A 137 0.99 10.19 -1.26
C ASN A 137 -0.10 9.24 -1.77
N ALA A 138 -0.99 9.71 -2.63
CA ALA A 138 -2.02 8.86 -3.24
C ALA A 138 -1.45 7.80 -4.20
N ALA A 139 -0.19 7.93 -4.63
CA ALA A 139 0.52 6.87 -5.33
C ALA A 139 1.19 5.91 -4.35
N THR A 140 1.98 6.41 -3.40
CA THR A 140 2.62 5.67 -2.31
C THR A 140 3.00 6.62 -1.19
N THR A 141 2.83 6.21 0.06
CA THR A 141 3.34 6.97 1.21
C THR A 141 4.80 6.63 1.49
N GLN A 142 5.50 7.49 2.23
CA GLN A 142 6.86 7.22 2.71
C GLN A 142 6.82 6.31 3.95
N LYS A 143 7.97 5.72 4.29
CA LYS A 143 8.07 4.73 5.37
C LYS A 143 8.74 5.37 6.60
N PRO A 144 8.14 5.25 7.80
CA PRO A 144 8.81 5.69 9.02
C PRO A 144 9.97 4.74 9.35
N GLN A 145 10.96 5.26 10.08
CA GLN A 145 12.14 4.49 10.50
C GLN A 145 11.75 3.19 11.21
N ALA A 146 10.70 3.22 12.03
CA ALA A 146 10.21 2.03 12.74
C ALA A 146 9.83 0.86 11.81
N VAL A 147 9.33 1.16 10.61
CA VAL A 147 9.02 0.12 9.60
C VAL A 147 10.30 -0.41 8.97
N ILE A 148 11.26 0.47 8.66
CA ILE A 148 12.55 0.11 8.09
C ILE A 148 13.31 -0.78 9.07
N ASP A 149 13.39 -0.39 10.33
CA ASP A 149 14.05 -1.13 11.40
C ASP A 149 13.39 -2.49 11.63
N ARG A 150 12.04 -2.56 11.58
CA ARG A 150 11.32 -3.82 11.77
C ARG A 150 11.59 -4.83 10.66
N LEU A 151 11.71 -4.35 9.40
CA LEU A 151 12.09 -5.20 8.26
C LEU A 151 13.53 -5.72 8.40
N SER A 152 14.48 -4.85 8.77
CA SER A 152 15.87 -5.23 9.01
C SER A 152 15.96 -6.28 10.12
N TYR A 153 15.29 -6.01 11.26
CA TYR A 153 15.26 -6.94 12.40
C TYR A 153 14.69 -8.32 12.01
N PHE A 154 13.63 -8.34 11.20
CA PHE A 154 13.04 -9.61 10.74
C PHE A 154 14.07 -10.45 9.98
N TYR A 155 14.78 -9.86 9.02
CA TYR A 155 15.78 -10.57 8.25
C TYR A 155 17.00 -10.97 9.06
N GLU A 156 17.41 -10.17 10.03
CA GLU A 156 18.57 -10.44 10.89
C GLU A 156 18.29 -11.51 11.95
N HIS A 157 17.04 -11.64 12.44
CA HIS A 157 16.77 -12.41 13.66
C HIS A 157 15.61 -13.40 13.59
N GLU A 158 14.68 -13.28 12.61
CA GLU A 158 13.44 -14.05 12.59
C GLU A 158 13.18 -14.76 11.25
N ASN A 159 14.00 -14.50 10.23
CA ASN A 159 13.73 -14.96 8.86
C ASN A 159 13.66 -16.49 8.75
N SER A 160 12.47 -16.99 8.43
CA SER A 160 12.18 -18.39 8.12
C SER A 160 10.86 -18.48 7.36
N ASN A 161 10.55 -19.68 6.84
CA ASN A 161 9.21 -19.97 6.33
C ASN A 161 8.22 -20.14 7.50
N VAL A 162 6.98 -19.67 7.29
CA VAL A 162 5.91 -19.70 8.29
C VAL A 162 5.17 -21.05 8.30
N HIS A 163 4.40 -21.32 9.37
CA HIS A 163 3.58 -22.52 9.54
C HIS A 163 4.37 -23.84 9.39
N ARG A 164 5.69 -23.82 9.66
CA ARG A 164 6.62 -24.94 9.58
C ARG A 164 7.37 -25.13 10.92
N ALA A 165 6.68 -25.00 12.05
CA ALA A 165 7.22 -24.88 13.41
C ALA A 165 8.11 -26.05 13.90
N ALA A 166 8.92 -26.65 13.02
CA ALA A 166 9.87 -27.69 13.40
C ALA A 166 11.14 -27.17 14.10
N HIS A 167 11.38 -25.87 14.06
CA HIS A 167 12.52 -25.19 14.67
C HIS A 167 12.20 -23.76 15.09
N GLU A 168 12.98 -23.23 16.02
CA GLU A 168 12.76 -21.94 16.67
C GLU A 168 12.56 -20.77 15.71
N LEU A 169 13.38 -20.63 14.64
CA LEU A 169 13.22 -19.54 13.68
C LEU A 169 11.90 -19.61 12.92
N ALA A 170 11.39 -20.83 12.62
CA ALA A 170 10.06 -20.97 11.99
C ALA A 170 8.95 -20.56 12.95
N ALA A 171 9.09 -20.82 14.25
CA ALA A 171 8.16 -20.33 15.26
C ALA A 171 8.16 -18.79 15.32
N ARG A 172 9.34 -18.16 15.42
CA ARG A 172 9.47 -16.68 15.42
C ARG A 172 8.87 -16.04 14.17
N ALA A 173 9.18 -16.56 12.98
CA ALA A 173 8.61 -16.06 11.73
C ALA A 173 7.09 -16.19 11.71
N THR A 174 6.55 -17.31 12.20
CA THR A 174 5.09 -17.53 12.29
C THR A 174 4.44 -16.56 13.27
N ASP A 175 5.02 -16.38 14.46
CA ASP A 175 4.51 -15.45 15.45
C ASP A 175 4.53 -14.00 14.94
N ALA A 176 5.59 -13.58 14.24
CA ALA A 176 5.68 -12.27 13.64
C ALA A 176 4.63 -12.06 12.54
N TYR A 177 4.42 -13.07 11.68
CA TYR A 177 3.46 -13.03 10.58
C TYR A 177 2.01 -12.99 11.08
N GLU A 178 1.65 -13.90 11.99
CA GLU A 178 0.30 -13.95 12.57
C GLU A 178 0.04 -12.76 13.51
N GLY A 179 1.08 -12.27 14.20
CA GLY A 179 1.02 -11.01 14.94
C GLY A 179 0.69 -9.81 14.04
N ALA A 180 1.23 -9.76 12.82
CA ALA A 180 0.87 -8.74 11.84
C ALA A 180 -0.59 -8.88 11.38
N ARG A 181 -1.09 -10.12 11.17
CA ARG A 181 -2.49 -10.38 10.85
C ARG A 181 -3.44 -9.89 11.93
N GLU A 182 -3.10 -10.12 13.19
CA GLU A 182 -3.89 -9.65 14.33
C GLU A 182 -3.90 -8.11 14.43
N LYS A 183 -2.79 -7.44 14.09
CA LYS A 183 -2.75 -5.96 14.00
C LYS A 183 -3.67 -5.43 12.91
N VAL A 184 -3.68 -6.05 11.74
CA VAL A 184 -4.62 -5.74 10.65
C VAL A 184 -6.07 -5.95 11.09
N ARG A 185 -6.36 -7.09 11.74
CA ARG A 185 -7.69 -7.39 12.27
C ARG A 185 -8.19 -6.25 13.18
N ARG A 186 -7.37 -5.85 14.14
CA ARG A 186 -7.71 -4.75 15.07
C ARG A 186 -7.86 -3.41 14.38
N PHE A 187 -6.97 -3.11 13.44
CA PHE A 187 -6.97 -1.86 12.69
C PHE A 187 -8.26 -1.66 11.88
N LEU A 188 -8.79 -2.73 11.28
CA LEU A 188 -10.03 -2.74 10.54
C LEU A 188 -11.28 -2.99 11.43
N ASN A 189 -11.11 -3.27 12.71
CA ASN A 189 -12.15 -3.79 13.61
C ASN A 189 -12.84 -5.04 13.03
N ALA A 190 -12.08 -5.96 12.42
CA ALA A 190 -12.62 -7.22 11.92
C ALA A 190 -12.91 -8.20 13.07
N PRO A 191 -13.98 -9.02 12.99
CA PRO A 191 -14.36 -9.96 14.05
C PRO A 191 -13.30 -11.05 14.29
N SER A 192 -12.67 -11.55 13.23
CA SER A 192 -11.80 -12.72 13.25
C SER A 192 -10.55 -12.50 12.41
N VAL A 193 -9.42 -13.08 12.83
CA VAL A 193 -8.19 -13.19 11.99
C VAL A 193 -8.42 -14.04 10.74
N ASN A 194 -9.40 -14.95 10.77
CA ASN A 194 -9.78 -15.76 9.62
C ASN A 194 -10.36 -14.94 8.46
N GLU A 195 -10.78 -13.71 8.73
CA GLU A 195 -11.28 -12.76 7.73
C GLU A 195 -10.18 -11.92 7.07
N ILE A 196 -8.92 -12.09 7.48
CA ILE A 196 -7.78 -11.33 6.98
C ILE A 196 -6.91 -12.21 6.09
N VAL A 197 -6.86 -11.91 4.80
CA VAL A 197 -6.02 -12.62 3.81
C VAL A 197 -4.94 -11.66 3.32
N PHE A 198 -3.67 -12.06 3.40
CA PHE A 198 -2.57 -11.30 2.82
C PHE A 198 -2.44 -11.54 1.32
N VAL A 199 -2.26 -10.46 0.59
CA VAL A 199 -2.11 -10.41 -0.87
C VAL A 199 -1.03 -9.39 -1.22
N ARG A 200 -0.66 -9.24 -2.49
CA ARG A 200 0.36 -8.25 -2.92
C ARG A 200 -0.12 -6.80 -2.89
N GLY A 201 -1.43 -6.56 -2.82
CA GLY A 201 -2.03 -5.22 -2.81
C GLY A 201 -3.49 -5.26 -3.24
N ALA A 202 -4.18 -4.11 -3.22
CA ALA A 202 -5.60 -4.00 -3.55
C ALA A 202 -5.94 -4.55 -4.95
N THR A 203 -5.05 -4.41 -5.93
CA THR A 203 -5.26 -4.98 -7.27
C THR A 203 -5.40 -6.51 -7.23
N GLU A 204 -4.50 -7.20 -6.52
CA GLU A 204 -4.60 -8.65 -6.35
C GLU A 204 -5.83 -9.01 -5.51
N ALA A 205 -6.12 -8.23 -4.48
CA ALA A 205 -7.30 -8.40 -3.64
C ALA A 205 -8.61 -8.44 -4.44
N ILE A 206 -8.80 -7.45 -5.31
CA ILE A 206 -9.99 -7.37 -6.18
C ILE A 206 -10.01 -8.53 -7.17
N ASN A 207 -8.86 -8.87 -7.77
CA ASN A 207 -8.76 -10.04 -8.66
C ASN A 207 -9.06 -11.34 -7.93
N LEU A 208 -8.62 -11.51 -6.68
CA LEU A 208 -8.95 -12.68 -5.86
C LEU A 208 -10.46 -12.84 -5.74
N VAL A 209 -11.18 -11.78 -5.36
CA VAL A 209 -12.65 -11.83 -5.24
C VAL A 209 -13.31 -12.11 -6.61
N ALA A 210 -12.84 -11.48 -7.67
CA ALA A 210 -13.38 -11.68 -9.02
C ALA A 210 -13.17 -13.12 -9.52
N GLN A 211 -11.96 -13.67 -9.33
CA GLN A 211 -11.58 -14.99 -9.85
C GLN A 211 -12.08 -16.16 -8.98
N SER A 212 -12.32 -15.92 -7.68
CA SER A 212 -12.89 -16.92 -6.78
C SER A 212 -14.41 -16.81 -6.71
N TRP A 213 -14.92 -15.96 -5.81
CA TRP A 213 -16.36 -15.78 -5.61
C TRP A 213 -17.10 -15.32 -6.86
N GLY A 214 -16.54 -14.36 -7.60
CA GLY A 214 -17.17 -13.80 -8.80
C GLY A 214 -17.43 -14.84 -9.88
N ARG A 215 -16.42 -15.65 -10.22
CA ARG A 215 -16.57 -16.73 -11.22
C ARG A 215 -17.60 -17.79 -10.85
N GLN A 216 -17.78 -18.04 -9.55
CA GLN A 216 -18.73 -19.03 -9.05
C GLN A 216 -20.17 -18.50 -9.04
N ASN A 217 -20.37 -17.21 -8.72
CA ASN A 217 -21.67 -16.65 -8.36
C ASN A 217 -22.26 -15.69 -9.41
N ILE A 218 -21.48 -15.28 -10.41
CA ILE A 218 -21.93 -14.36 -11.47
C ILE A 218 -22.07 -15.12 -12.78
N GLY A 219 -23.26 -14.99 -13.41
CA GLY A 219 -23.61 -15.66 -14.66
C GLY A 219 -24.14 -14.69 -15.71
N LYS A 220 -24.65 -15.26 -16.83
CA LYS A 220 -25.16 -14.49 -17.95
C LYS A 220 -26.38 -13.62 -17.56
N GLY A 221 -26.29 -12.34 -17.85
CA GLY A 221 -27.34 -11.36 -17.56
C GLY A 221 -27.38 -10.88 -16.13
N ASP A 222 -26.53 -11.40 -15.24
CA ASP A 222 -26.30 -10.80 -13.91
C ASP A 222 -25.61 -9.44 -14.04
N GLU A 223 -25.72 -8.63 -13.01
CA GLU A 223 -25.27 -7.24 -13.04
C GLU A 223 -24.19 -7.00 -11.98
N ILE A 224 -23.10 -6.34 -12.41
CA ILE A 224 -22.03 -5.82 -11.57
C ILE A 224 -22.12 -4.31 -11.59
N VAL A 225 -22.19 -3.67 -10.42
CA VAL A 225 -22.29 -2.21 -10.30
C VAL A 225 -20.98 -1.66 -9.75
N ILE A 226 -20.38 -0.70 -10.47
CA ILE A 226 -19.21 0.08 -10.04
C ILE A 226 -19.53 1.57 -10.14
N SER A 227 -18.59 2.46 -9.77
CA SER A 227 -18.79 3.90 -9.94
C SER A 227 -17.84 4.52 -10.97
N TRP A 228 -18.11 5.77 -11.37
CA TRP A 228 -17.19 6.58 -12.16
C TRP A 228 -15.88 6.89 -11.42
N LEU A 229 -15.86 6.77 -10.08
CA LEU A 229 -14.71 7.13 -9.23
C LEU A 229 -13.64 6.04 -9.16
N GLU A 230 -13.87 4.88 -9.77
CA GLU A 230 -13.03 3.71 -9.55
C GLU A 230 -11.63 3.84 -10.15
N HIS A 231 -10.64 3.37 -9.39
CA HIS A 231 -9.32 3.06 -9.90
C HIS A 231 -9.41 1.91 -10.93
N HIS A 232 -8.50 1.87 -11.91
CA HIS A 232 -8.48 0.79 -12.93
C HIS A 232 -8.49 -0.62 -12.32
N ALA A 233 -7.87 -0.80 -11.15
CA ALA A 233 -7.89 -2.08 -10.42
C ALA A 233 -9.31 -2.51 -10.01
N ASN A 234 -10.23 -1.56 -9.85
CA ASN A 234 -11.63 -1.82 -9.51
C ASN A 234 -12.59 -1.66 -10.73
N ILE A 235 -12.04 -1.62 -11.92
CA ILE A 235 -12.80 -1.62 -13.19
C ILE A 235 -12.45 -2.88 -14.01
N VAL A 236 -11.17 -3.07 -14.31
CA VAL A 236 -10.69 -4.06 -15.29
C VAL A 236 -11.03 -5.49 -14.90
N PRO A 237 -10.85 -5.95 -13.64
CA PRO A 237 -11.23 -7.31 -13.27
C PRO A 237 -12.73 -7.59 -13.45
N TRP A 238 -13.57 -6.60 -13.18
CA TRP A 238 -15.02 -6.71 -13.36
C TRP A 238 -15.43 -6.72 -14.83
N GLN A 239 -14.77 -5.93 -15.69
CA GLN A 239 -14.95 -5.99 -17.14
C GLN A 239 -14.56 -7.37 -17.69
N GLN A 240 -13.42 -7.92 -17.25
CA GLN A 240 -12.98 -9.26 -17.65
C GLN A 240 -13.99 -10.32 -17.24
N LEU A 241 -14.46 -10.30 -15.99
CA LEU A 241 -15.44 -11.22 -15.48
C LEU A 241 -16.80 -11.08 -16.21
N ALA A 242 -17.26 -9.84 -16.42
CA ALA A 242 -18.50 -9.58 -17.14
C ALA A 242 -18.46 -10.11 -18.57
N ASN A 243 -17.36 -9.88 -19.29
CA ASN A 243 -17.15 -10.39 -20.64
C ASN A 243 -17.11 -11.94 -20.67
N GLU A 244 -16.41 -12.57 -19.72
CA GLU A 244 -16.31 -14.02 -19.61
C GLU A 244 -17.66 -14.69 -19.34
N LYS A 245 -18.45 -14.08 -18.42
CA LYS A 245 -19.71 -14.66 -17.95
C LYS A 245 -20.95 -14.20 -18.71
N GLY A 246 -20.82 -13.19 -19.57
CA GLY A 246 -21.96 -12.54 -20.20
C GLY A 246 -22.79 -11.72 -19.23
N ALA A 247 -22.16 -11.20 -18.16
CA ALA A 247 -22.77 -10.30 -17.19
C ALA A 247 -22.75 -8.85 -17.71
N ILE A 248 -23.46 -7.97 -17.05
CA ILE A 248 -23.63 -6.56 -17.43
C ILE A 248 -22.93 -5.69 -16.39
N LEU A 249 -21.98 -4.85 -16.85
CA LEU A 249 -21.35 -3.84 -16.02
C LEU A 249 -22.19 -2.55 -16.04
N LYS A 250 -22.62 -2.08 -14.87
CA LYS A 250 -23.35 -0.82 -14.67
C LYS A 250 -22.49 0.17 -13.91
N VAL A 251 -22.64 1.47 -14.18
CA VAL A 251 -21.78 2.50 -13.60
C VAL A 251 -22.60 3.58 -12.93
N ILE A 252 -22.36 3.81 -11.64
CA ILE A 252 -22.98 4.87 -10.84
C ILE A 252 -22.42 6.21 -11.32
N PRO A 253 -23.27 7.16 -11.75
CA PRO A 253 -22.80 8.47 -12.18
C PRO A 253 -22.40 9.36 -10.99
N VAL A 254 -21.64 10.42 -11.32
CA VAL A 254 -21.24 11.46 -10.39
C VAL A 254 -21.78 12.83 -10.82
N ASN A 255 -22.01 13.70 -9.85
CA ASN A 255 -22.34 15.11 -10.09
C ASN A 255 -21.09 15.93 -10.49
N ASP A 256 -21.25 17.23 -10.72
CA ASP A 256 -20.17 18.12 -11.16
C ASP A 256 -19.14 18.41 -10.08
N SER A 257 -19.41 18.11 -8.80
CA SER A 257 -18.42 18.16 -7.74
C SER A 257 -17.59 16.86 -7.64
N GLY A 258 -18.03 15.78 -8.29
CA GLY A 258 -17.40 14.46 -8.24
C GLY A 258 -17.92 13.56 -7.14
N GLN A 259 -19.11 13.85 -6.56
CA GLN A 259 -19.78 12.95 -5.61
C GLN A 259 -20.75 12.02 -6.35
N ILE A 260 -20.85 10.77 -5.93
CA ILE A 260 -21.77 9.79 -6.51
C ILE A 260 -23.23 10.22 -6.31
N LEU A 261 -24.08 9.88 -7.26
CA LEU A 261 -25.53 10.16 -7.23
C LEU A 261 -26.26 8.94 -6.68
N LEU A 262 -26.62 8.96 -5.39
CA LEU A 262 -27.29 7.84 -4.71
C LEU A 262 -28.67 7.52 -5.31
N ASP A 263 -29.40 8.54 -5.76
CA ASP A 263 -30.72 8.33 -6.42
C ASP A 263 -30.56 7.55 -7.74
N GLU A 264 -29.51 7.87 -8.51
CA GLU A 264 -29.20 7.13 -9.73
C GLU A 264 -28.67 5.72 -9.41
N TYR A 265 -27.87 5.57 -8.34
CA TYR A 265 -27.45 4.26 -7.86
C TYR A 265 -28.66 3.38 -7.52
N GLY A 266 -29.65 3.91 -6.81
CA GLY A 266 -30.89 3.18 -6.49
C GLY A 266 -31.62 2.66 -7.73
N LYS A 267 -31.62 3.41 -8.85
CA LYS A 267 -32.21 2.98 -10.12
C LYS A 267 -31.45 1.88 -10.85
N LEU A 268 -30.14 1.77 -10.57
CA LEU A 268 -29.31 0.71 -11.15
C LEU A 268 -29.48 -0.65 -10.46
N LEU A 269 -29.93 -0.63 -9.20
CA LEU A 269 -30.10 -1.83 -8.38
C LEU A 269 -31.35 -2.63 -8.77
N GLY A 270 -31.23 -3.95 -8.74
CA GLY A 270 -32.35 -4.85 -9.03
C GLY A 270 -32.04 -6.32 -8.68
N PRO A 271 -32.98 -7.24 -8.95
CA PRO A 271 -32.84 -8.65 -8.59
C PRO A 271 -31.65 -9.37 -9.27
N ARG A 272 -31.16 -8.80 -10.38
CA ARG A 272 -29.99 -9.33 -11.11
C ARG A 272 -28.67 -8.75 -10.63
N THR A 273 -28.69 -7.73 -9.77
CA THR A 273 -27.47 -7.16 -9.20
C THR A 273 -26.86 -8.16 -8.23
N LYS A 274 -25.69 -8.70 -8.57
CA LYS A 274 -24.96 -9.68 -7.76
C LYS A 274 -23.83 -9.07 -6.95
N LEU A 275 -23.21 -8.03 -7.52
CA LEU A 275 -22.06 -7.39 -6.91
C LEU A 275 -22.13 -5.88 -7.08
N VAL A 276 -21.78 -5.17 -6.02
CA VAL A 276 -21.42 -3.74 -6.04
C VAL A 276 -19.95 -3.64 -5.63
N SER A 277 -19.12 -2.95 -6.42
CA SER A 277 -17.72 -2.70 -6.07
C SER A 277 -17.43 -1.22 -6.14
N ILE A 278 -17.07 -0.61 -4.99
CA ILE A 278 -16.98 0.84 -4.86
C ILE A 278 -15.74 1.27 -4.08
N THR A 279 -15.09 2.33 -4.53
CA THR A 279 -14.02 2.97 -3.77
C THR A 279 -14.58 3.78 -2.61
N GLN A 280 -13.93 3.72 -1.45
CA GLN A 280 -14.28 4.56 -0.30
C GLN A 280 -13.76 5.98 -0.47
N VAL A 281 -12.55 6.14 -1.04
CA VAL A 281 -11.95 7.43 -1.36
C VAL A 281 -11.37 7.39 -2.76
N SER A 282 -11.80 8.30 -3.62
CA SER A 282 -11.28 8.42 -4.98
C SER A 282 -9.80 8.81 -5.00
N ASN A 283 -8.97 8.00 -5.62
CA ASN A 283 -7.54 8.30 -5.77
C ASN A 283 -7.25 9.48 -6.70
N ALA A 284 -8.18 9.84 -7.58
CA ALA A 284 -8.04 10.96 -8.50
C ALA A 284 -8.62 12.27 -7.93
N LEU A 285 -9.74 12.21 -7.24
CA LEU A 285 -10.47 13.39 -6.77
C LEU A 285 -10.35 13.64 -5.26
N GLY A 286 -10.04 12.60 -4.49
CA GLY A 286 -10.12 12.64 -3.03
C GLY A 286 -11.56 12.53 -2.48
N THR A 287 -12.58 12.48 -3.33
CA THR A 287 -13.97 12.36 -2.90
C THR A 287 -14.16 11.16 -1.98
N ILE A 288 -14.73 11.39 -0.80
CA ILE A 288 -15.15 10.36 0.14
C ILE A 288 -16.57 9.95 -0.24
N THR A 289 -16.77 8.67 -0.54
CA THR A 289 -18.09 8.14 -0.93
C THR A 289 -18.87 7.71 0.30
N PRO A 290 -20.22 7.78 0.28
CA PRO A 290 -21.06 7.34 1.39
C PRO A 290 -21.20 5.80 1.40
N VAL A 291 -20.07 5.09 1.61
CA VAL A 291 -19.98 3.63 1.46
C VAL A 291 -21.00 2.87 2.32
N LYS A 292 -21.28 3.33 3.53
CA LYS A 292 -22.29 2.66 4.38
C LYS A 292 -23.68 2.64 3.72
N GLN A 293 -24.09 3.75 3.13
CA GLN A 293 -25.37 3.82 2.42
C GLN A 293 -25.35 2.94 1.15
N VAL A 294 -24.22 2.94 0.42
CA VAL A 294 -24.04 2.09 -0.76
C VAL A 294 -24.14 0.61 -0.38
N VAL A 295 -23.51 0.19 0.72
CA VAL A 295 -23.57 -1.17 1.23
C VAL A 295 -25.01 -1.55 1.59
N ASP A 296 -25.70 -0.72 2.36
CA ASP A 296 -27.08 -1.00 2.79
C ASP A 296 -28.04 -1.14 1.61
N MET A 297 -27.93 -0.23 0.63
CA MET A 297 -28.76 -0.28 -0.58
C MET A 297 -28.45 -1.52 -1.44
N GLY A 298 -27.16 -1.91 -1.57
CA GLY A 298 -26.76 -3.12 -2.26
C GLY A 298 -27.31 -4.39 -1.58
N HIS A 299 -27.18 -4.47 -0.28
CA HIS A 299 -27.69 -5.59 0.51
C HIS A 299 -29.22 -5.69 0.45
N ALA A 300 -29.93 -4.57 0.35
CA ALA A 300 -31.41 -4.57 0.24
C ALA A 300 -31.93 -5.31 -0.99
N VAL A 301 -31.12 -5.44 -2.05
CA VAL A 301 -31.46 -6.21 -3.25
C VAL A 301 -30.75 -7.57 -3.31
N GLY A 302 -30.02 -7.96 -2.25
CA GLY A 302 -29.30 -9.23 -2.14
C GLY A 302 -27.92 -9.24 -2.81
N ALA A 303 -27.41 -8.10 -3.27
CA ALA A 303 -26.08 -7.98 -3.84
C ALA A 303 -25.00 -8.06 -2.77
N LYS A 304 -23.84 -8.62 -3.12
CA LYS A 304 -22.62 -8.53 -2.29
C LYS A 304 -21.90 -7.22 -2.56
N VAL A 305 -21.16 -6.71 -1.55
CA VAL A 305 -20.48 -5.42 -1.68
C VAL A 305 -18.99 -5.53 -1.32
N LEU A 306 -18.14 -5.14 -2.28
CA LEU A 306 -16.71 -4.94 -2.09
C LEU A 306 -16.42 -3.44 -1.97
N VAL A 307 -15.65 -3.06 -0.95
CA VAL A 307 -15.16 -1.69 -0.75
C VAL A 307 -13.65 -1.64 -1.00
N ASP A 308 -13.24 -0.82 -1.96
CA ASP A 308 -11.83 -0.47 -2.16
C ASP A 308 -11.45 0.67 -1.19
N GLY A 309 -10.76 0.30 -0.12
CA GLY A 309 -10.25 1.20 0.92
C GLY A 309 -8.82 1.66 0.71
N ALA A 310 -8.23 1.42 -0.48
CA ALA A 310 -6.81 1.68 -0.71
C ALA A 310 -6.37 3.14 -0.45
N GLN A 311 -7.28 4.10 -0.60
CA GLN A 311 -7.02 5.52 -0.28
C GLN A 311 -7.64 5.94 1.07
N ALA A 312 -8.42 5.09 1.72
CA ALA A 312 -9.11 5.45 2.96
C ALA A 312 -8.30 5.13 4.22
N VAL A 313 -7.67 3.96 4.26
CA VAL A 313 -7.06 3.38 5.47
C VAL A 313 -5.96 4.23 6.11
N SER A 314 -5.31 5.11 5.35
CA SER A 314 -4.26 6.02 5.85
C SER A 314 -4.81 7.36 6.35
N HIS A 315 -6.06 7.69 6.04
CA HIS A 315 -6.63 9.02 6.26
C HIS A 315 -7.75 9.03 7.29
N MET A 316 -8.48 7.93 7.45
CA MET A 316 -9.66 7.86 8.31
C MET A 316 -9.81 6.50 9.00
N ARG A 317 -10.57 6.47 10.08
CA ARG A 317 -10.92 5.23 10.76
C ARG A 317 -11.79 4.35 9.87
N VAL A 318 -11.41 3.09 9.79
CA VAL A 318 -12.19 2.06 9.09
C VAL A 318 -12.72 1.06 10.12
N ASP A 319 -14.02 0.80 10.06
CA ASP A 319 -14.71 -0.20 10.85
C ASP A 319 -15.53 -1.08 9.91
N VAL A 320 -15.01 -2.27 9.58
CA VAL A 320 -15.65 -3.17 8.62
C VAL A 320 -16.94 -3.78 9.17
N GLN A 321 -17.09 -3.88 10.50
CA GLN A 321 -18.33 -4.33 11.13
C GLN A 321 -19.43 -3.26 10.98
N GLN A 322 -19.10 -1.99 11.24
CA GLN A 322 -20.03 -0.88 11.05
C GLN A 322 -20.41 -0.70 9.58
N LEU A 323 -19.43 -0.77 8.67
CA LEU A 323 -19.68 -0.72 7.22
C LEU A 323 -20.52 -1.90 6.76
N ASN A 324 -20.35 -3.06 7.38
CA ASN A 324 -20.98 -4.32 7.02
C ASN A 324 -20.71 -4.78 5.57
N SER A 325 -19.60 -4.32 4.97
CA SER A 325 -19.18 -4.75 3.63
C SER A 325 -18.87 -6.25 3.61
N ASP A 326 -19.06 -6.90 2.48
CA ASP A 326 -18.74 -8.32 2.31
C ASP A 326 -17.23 -8.54 2.13
N TRP A 327 -16.57 -7.58 1.46
CA TRP A 327 -15.11 -7.46 1.37
C TRP A 327 -14.66 -6.02 1.54
N TYR A 328 -13.47 -5.86 2.12
CA TYR A 328 -12.75 -4.59 2.21
C TYR A 328 -11.29 -4.82 1.84
N VAL A 329 -10.74 -4.01 0.92
CA VAL A 329 -9.40 -4.24 0.37
C VAL A 329 -8.52 -3.01 0.47
N PHE A 330 -7.20 -3.21 0.71
CA PHE A 330 -6.23 -2.11 0.67
C PHE A 330 -4.81 -2.60 0.37
N SER A 331 -3.91 -1.63 0.11
CA SER A 331 -2.48 -1.86 -0.15
C SER A 331 -1.63 -1.28 0.96
N GLY A 332 -0.65 -2.05 1.44
CA GLY A 332 0.25 -1.67 2.53
C GLY A 332 1.08 -0.42 2.23
N HIS A 333 1.56 -0.27 0.98
CA HIS A 333 2.40 0.87 0.58
C HIS A 333 1.70 2.23 0.61
N LYS A 334 0.38 2.28 0.81
CA LYS A 334 -0.40 3.51 0.95
C LYS A 334 -0.73 3.84 2.42
N VAL A 335 -0.45 2.92 3.33
CA VAL A 335 -0.62 3.09 4.77
C VAL A 335 0.74 3.03 5.49
N PHE A 336 1.76 3.67 4.89
CA PHE A 336 3.12 3.79 5.41
C PHE A 336 3.89 2.47 5.53
N GLY A 337 3.31 1.38 5.06
CA GLY A 337 3.89 0.03 5.02
C GLY A 337 4.69 -0.25 3.74
N PRO A 338 5.29 -1.45 3.62
CA PRO A 338 6.05 -1.87 2.45
C PRO A 338 5.20 -1.98 1.18
N THR A 339 5.87 -2.03 0.02
CA THR A 339 5.29 -2.45 -1.25
C THR A 339 5.11 -3.97 -1.29
N GLY A 340 4.30 -4.49 -2.22
CA GLY A 340 4.19 -5.95 -2.39
C GLY A 340 3.40 -6.68 -1.30
N ILE A 341 2.73 -5.93 -0.42
CA ILE A 341 1.80 -6.44 0.59
C ILE A 341 0.48 -5.66 0.56
N GLY A 342 -0.62 -6.32 0.81
CA GLY A 342 -1.95 -5.78 0.95
C GLY A 342 -2.88 -6.78 1.61
N VAL A 343 -4.13 -6.41 1.75
CA VAL A 343 -5.11 -7.16 2.52
C VAL A 343 -6.42 -7.28 1.77
N VAL A 344 -7.02 -8.48 1.84
CA VAL A 344 -8.45 -8.69 1.72
C VAL A 344 -8.99 -8.95 3.13
N HIS A 345 -9.84 -8.11 3.65
CA HIS A 345 -10.82 -8.51 4.62
C HIS A 345 -12.03 -9.08 3.87
N GLY A 346 -12.52 -10.22 4.27
CA GLY A 346 -13.75 -10.81 3.75
C GLY A 346 -14.50 -11.56 4.85
N LYS A 347 -15.83 -11.48 4.85
CA LYS A 347 -16.63 -12.23 5.81
C LYS A 347 -16.27 -13.72 5.76
N GLU A 348 -15.95 -14.34 6.89
CA GLU A 348 -15.41 -15.70 6.97
C GLU A 348 -16.27 -16.73 6.23
N ALA A 349 -17.60 -16.63 6.31
CA ALA A 349 -18.50 -17.50 5.57
C ALA A 349 -18.31 -17.42 4.06
N LEU A 350 -18.22 -16.19 3.51
CA LEU A 350 -18.01 -15.98 2.07
C LEU A 350 -16.64 -16.45 1.59
N LEU A 351 -15.60 -16.24 2.41
CA LEU A 351 -14.26 -16.75 2.10
C LEU A 351 -14.23 -18.28 2.07
N ASN A 352 -14.94 -18.93 3.00
CA ASN A 352 -14.98 -20.39 3.08
C ASN A 352 -15.87 -21.04 1.99
N GLU A 353 -16.87 -20.34 1.49
CA GLU A 353 -17.70 -20.78 0.37
C GLU A 353 -16.99 -20.60 -0.99
N ALA A 354 -16.14 -19.59 -1.12
CA ALA A 354 -15.46 -19.30 -2.38
C ALA A 354 -14.33 -20.31 -2.67
N PRO A 355 -14.19 -20.77 -3.93
CA PRO A 355 -13.07 -21.61 -4.32
C PRO A 355 -11.76 -20.79 -4.30
N PRO A 356 -10.61 -21.40 -4.00
CA PRO A 356 -9.32 -20.75 -4.22
C PRO A 356 -9.11 -20.49 -5.72
N TRP A 357 -8.41 -19.39 -6.06
CA TRP A 357 -8.10 -19.09 -7.46
C TRP A 357 -6.66 -19.42 -7.85
N GLN A 358 -5.76 -19.44 -6.86
CA GLN A 358 -4.38 -19.90 -7.02
C GLN A 358 -4.22 -21.25 -6.30
N GLY A 359 -3.52 -22.18 -6.94
CA GLY A 359 -3.22 -23.48 -6.36
C GLY A 359 -1.74 -23.61 -6.04
N GLY A 360 -1.42 -24.37 -4.98
CA GLY A 360 -0.04 -24.62 -4.58
C GLY A 360 0.07 -25.27 -3.20
N GLY A 361 1.25 -25.22 -2.63
CA GLY A 361 1.47 -25.64 -1.24
C GLY A 361 0.90 -24.61 -0.24
N ASN A 362 0.94 -24.94 1.02
CA ASN A 362 0.44 -24.16 2.16
C ASN A 362 -1.09 -24.02 2.25
N MET A 363 -1.80 -23.90 1.14
CA MET A 363 -3.25 -23.65 1.08
C MET A 363 -4.11 -24.92 1.08
N ILE A 364 -3.48 -26.11 1.16
CA ILE A 364 -4.12 -27.42 1.09
C ILE A 364 -4.00 -28.18 2.42
N LYS A 365 -4.96 -29.07 2.69
CA LYS A 365 -4.89 -30.07 3.76
C LYS A 365 -4.35 -31.39 3.25
N ASP A 366 -4.86 -31.84 2.10
CA ASP A 366 -4.48 -33.10 1.48
C ASP A 366 -4.50 -32.97 -0.06
N VAL A 367 -3.57 -33.64 -0.73
CA VAL A 367 -3.47 -33.67 -2.20
C VAL A 367 -3.16 -35.07 -2.66
N THR A 368 -4.02 -35.60 -3.57
CA THR A 368 -3.71 -36.74 -4.40
C THR A 368 -3.73 -36.31 -5.86
N PHE A 369 -3.39 -37.20 -6.79
CA PHE A 369 -3.52 -36.88 -8.23
C PHE A 369 -4.98 -36.71 -8.65
N GLU A 370 -5.94 -37.29 -7.92
CA GLU A 370 -7.36 -37.28 -8.25
C GLU A 370 -8.14 -36.16 -7.57
N ARG A 371 -7.65 -35.66 -6.42
CA ARG A 371 -8.37 -34.63 -5.63
C ARG A 371 -7.45 -33.78 -4.76
N THR A 372 -7.94 -32.61 -4.42
CA THR A 372 -7.33 -31.70 -3.43
C THR A 372 -8.35 -31.33 -2.37
N GLU A 373 -7.96 -31.40 -1.10
CA GLU A 373 -8.70 -30.84 0.02
C GLU A 373 -8.02 -29.53 0.47
N TYR A 374 -8.78 -28.43 0.46
CA TYR A 374 -8.26 -27.10 0.76
C TYR A 374 -8.41 -26.77 2.24
N GLN A 375 -7.53 -25.89 2.74
CA GLN A 375 -7.68 -25.29 4.06
C GLN A 375 -8.91 -24.37 4.12
N GLN A 376 -9.28 -23.95 5.33
CA GLN A 376 -10.21 -22.84 5.57
C GLN A 376 -9.49 -21.49 5.34
N ALA A 377 -10.25 -20.40 5.25
CA ALA A 377 -9.70 -19.05 5.25
C ALA A 377 -8.90 -18.79 6.57
N PRO A 378 -7.83 -18.02 6.52
CA PRO A 378 -7.27 -17.32 5.36
C PRO A 378 -6.39 -18.22 4.50
N GLY A 379 -5.88 -19.34 5.04
CA GLY A 379 -4.88 -20.22 4.44
C GLY A 379 -5.25 -20.68 3.02
N ARG A 380 -6.54 -20.93 2.75
CA ARG A 380 -7.09 -21.27 1.43
C ARG A 380 -6.69 -20.33 0.30
N PHE A 381 -6.42 -19.05 0.62
CA PHE A 381 -6.08 -18.01 -0.36
C PHE A 381 -4.61 -17.59 -0.34
N GLU A 382 -3.81 -18.18 0.56
CA GLU A 382 -2.38 -17.89 0.72
C GLU A 382 -1.54 -19.06 0.20
N GLY A 383 -1.52 -19.23 -1.11
CA GLY A 383 -0.78 -20.31 -1.77
C GLY A 383 0.73 -20.07 -1.81
N GLY A 384 1.52 -21.09 -1.45
CA GLY A 384 2.98 -21.02 -1.43
C GLY A 384 3.54 -20.27 -0.23
N THR A 385 4.79 -19.82 -0.32
CA THR A 385 5.40 -18.93 0.68
C THR A 385 5.01 -17.50 0.34
N GLY A 386 4.23 -16.86 1.21
CA GLY A 386 3.80 -15.47 1.05
C GLY A 386 4.93 -14.47 1.30
N ASN A 387 4.60 -13.18 1.18
CA ASN A 387 5.53 -12.09 1.48
C ASN A 387 5.56 -11.83 3.00
N ILE A 388 6.33 -12.66 3.72
CA ILE A 388 6.36 -12.69 5.19
C ILE A 388 6.92 -11.38 5.76
N ALA A 389 8.08 -10.95 5.27
CA ALA A 389 8.76 -9.76 5.78
C ALA A 389 7.90 -8.50 5.64
N ASP A 390 7.28 -8.30 4.47
CA ASP A 390 6.46 -7.11 4.25
C ASP A 390 5.12 -7.17 4.99
N ALA A 391 4.57 -8.36 5.28
CA ALA A 391 3.43 -8.50 6.19
C ALA A 391 3.80 -8.03 7.61
N VAL A 392 4.99 -8.42 8.10
CA VAL A 392 5.53 -7.96 9.39
C VAL A 392 5.77 -6.43 9.37
N GLY A 393 6.32 -5.91 8.26
CA GLY A 393 6.50 -4.48 8.04
C GLY A 393 5.17 -3.70 8.00
N LEU A 394 4.11 -4.28 7.39
CA LEU A 394 2.76 -3.71 7.44
C LEU A 394 2.23 -3.64 8.87
N GLY A 395 2.46 -4.70 9.67
CA GLY A 395 2.12 -4.70 11.09
C GLY A 395 2.78 -3.54 11.86
N ALA A 396 4.06 -3.25 11.57
CA ALA A 396 4.77 -2.12 12.18
C ALA A 396 4.22 -0.75 11.71
N ALA A 397 3.82 -0.65 10.45
CA ALA A 397 3.20 0.57 9.92
C ALA A 397 1.83 0.86 10.60
N ILE A 398 1.03 -0.18 10.81
CA ILE A 398 -0.24 -0.08 11.54
C ILE A 398 -0.02 0.34 12.99
N ASP A 399 0.97 -0.23 13.68
CA ASP A 399 1.33 0.19 15.04
C ASP A 399 1.72 1.67 15.07
N TYR A 400 2.54 2.12 14.11
CA TYR A 400 2.97 3.52 14.01
C TYR A 400 1.78 4.47 13.82
N VAL A 401 0.90 4.20 12.84
CA VAL A 401 -0.31 5.00 12.60
C VAL A 401 -1.25 5.00 13.82
N THR A 402 -1.43 3.83 14.44
CA THR A 402 -2.26 3.69 15.65
C THR A 402 -1.70 4.46 16.83
N SER A 403 -0.36 4.52 16.98
CA SER A 403 0.29 5.26 18.05
C SER A 403 0.13 6.78 17.94
N ILE A 404 0.03 7.30 16.71
CA ILE A 404 -0.31 8.71 16.46
C ILE A 404 -1.80 8.96 16.74
N GLY A 405 -2.65 8.03 16.34
CA GLY A 405 -4.11 8.11 16.42
C GLY A 405 -4.75 8.57 15.12
N ILE A 406 -5.51 7.68 14.49
CA ILE A 406 -6.09 7.92 13.17
C ILE A 406 -7.05 9.11 13.15
N ASP A 407 -7.80 9.36 14.23
CA ASP A 407 -8.71 10.51 14.32
C ASP A 407 -7.95 11.84 14.38
N LEU A 408 -6.77 11.85 15.00
CA LEU A 408 -5.89 13.03 15.02
C LEU A 408 -5.26 13.28 13.64
N ILE A 409 -4.89 12.20 12.94
CA ILE A 409 -4.41 12.25 11.56
C ILE A 409 -5.49 12.87 10.65
N ASP A 410 -6.71 12.36 10.70
CA ASP A 410 -7.84 12.85 9.91
C ASP A 410 -8.10 14.34 10.14
N GLN A 411 -8.17 14.78 11.39
CA GLN A 411 -8.35 16.17 11.76
C GLN A 411 -7.23 17.08 11.21
N TYR A 412 -5.98 16.66 11.35
CA TYR A 412 -4.83 17.42 10.87
C TYR A 412 -4.81 17.54 9.34
N GLU A 413 -5.01 16.41 8.65
CA GLU A 413 -5.03 16.39 7.18
C GLU A 413 -6.19 17.19 6.60
N HIS A 414 -7.35 17.19 7.27
CA HIS A 414 -8.49 18.01 6.88
C HIS A 414 -8.18 19.53 6.98
N GLN A 415 -7.48 19.96 8.05
CA GLN A 415 -7.04 21.35 8.19
C GLN A 415 -6.04 21.73 7.09
N LEU A 416 -5.08 20.84 6.79
CA LEU A 416 -4.09 21.07 5.75
C LEU A 416 -4.73 21.09 4.35
N LEU A 417 -5.72 20.23 4.10
CA LEU A 417 -6.50 20.20 2.87
C LEU A 417 -7.28 21.51 2.67
N ALA A 418 -7.92 22.01 3.72
CA ALA A 418 -8.64 23.29 3.68
C ALA A 418 -7.69 24.45 3.36
N TYR A 419 -6.51 24.49 4.00
CA TYR A 419 -5.46 25.48 3.72
C TYR A 419 -5.01 25.43 2.27
N ALA A 420 -4.65 24.25 1.76
CA ALA A 420 -4.18 24.06 0.40
C ALA A 420 -5.27 24.40 -0.64
N THR A 421 -6.52 23.98 -0.39
CA THR A 421 -7.65 24.24 -1.28
C THR A 421 -7.90 25.74 -1.44
N ARG A 422 -7.84 26.50 -0.35
CA ARG A 422 -7.99 27.95 -0.38
C ARG A 422 -6.93 28.59 -1.26
N LEU A 423 -5.66 28.29 -1.02
CA LEU A 423 -4.56 28.91 -1.75
C LEU A 423 -4.54 28.53 -3.25
N LEU A 424 -4.87 27.28 -3.58
CA LEU A 424 -4.92 26.84 -4.98
C LEU A 424 -6.08 27.47 -5.75
N LYS A 425 -7.24 27.69 -5.12
CA LYS A 425 -8.39 28.37 -5.74
C LYS A 425 -8.10 29.81 -6.16
N ASP A 426 -7.20 30.48 -5.46
CA ASP A 426 -6.83 31.89 -5.71
C ASP A 426 -5.82 32.04 -6.87
N ILE A 427 -5.30 30.94 -7.42
CA ILE A 427 -4.34 30.97 -8.54
C ILE A 427 -5.09 31.18 -9.87
N PRO A 428 -4.80 32.28 -10.62
CA PRO A 428 -5.45 32.55 -11.89
C PRO A 428 -5.21 31.42 -12.90
N GLY A 429 -6.29 30.95 -13.56
CA GLY A 429 -6.23 29.88 -14.57
C GLY A 429 -6.04 28.46 -14.00
N LEU A 430 -6.01 28.30 -12.67
CA LEU A 430 -6.04 26.98 -12.06
C LEU A 430 -7.48 26.52 -11.88
N ARG A 431 -7.81 25.33 -12.38
CA ARG A 431 -9.10 24.68 -12.18
C ARG A 431 -8.92 23.39 -11.38
N LEU A 432 -9.49 23.34 -10.18
CA LEU A 432 -9.54 22.10 -9.37
C LEU A 432 -10.47 21.07 -10.04
N ILE A 433 -10.06 19.81 -10.00
CA ILE A 433 -10.83 18.67 -10.48
C ILE A 433 -11.34 17.87 -9.28
N GLY A 434 -12.67 17.80 -9.10
CA GLY A 434 -13.29 17.21 -7.93
C GLY A 434 -13.31 18.17 -6.73
N THR A 435 -14.50 18.68 -6.45
CA THR A 435 -14.75 19.71 -5.42
C THR A 435 -15.87 19.28 -4.46
N ALA A 436 -16.01 17.96 -4.25
CA ALA A 436 -16.97 17.43 -3.27
C ALA A 436 -16.67 17.98 -1.88
N ASN A 437 -17.70 18.14 -1.04
CA ASN A 437 -17.54 18.66 0.31
C ASN A 437 -16.73 17.73 1.19
N GLU A 438 -17.03 16.43 1.11
CA GLU A 438 -16.32 15.38 1.85
C GLU A 438 -15.13 14.88 1.00
N LYS A 439 -13.91 15.21 1.43
CA LYS A 439 -12.67 14.88 0.71
C LYS A 439 -11.55 14.49 1.66
N ALA A 440 -10.75 13.52 1.23
CA ALA A 440 -9.41 13.27 1.75
C ALA A 440 -8.37 14.16 1.03
N GLY A 441 -7.13 14.09 1.47
CA GLY A 441 -6.01 14.97 1.09
C GLY A 441 -5.54 14.89 -0.37
N VAL A 442 -6.44 14.91 -1.36
CA VAL A 442 -6.10 14.89 -2.81
C VAL A 442 -6.60 16.15 -3.49
N LEU A 443 -5.74 16.83 -4.24
CA LEU A 443 -5.97 18.15 -4.85
C LEU A 443 -5.63 18.12 -6.35
N SER A 444 -6.38 17.39 -7.15
CA SER A 444 -6.18 17.35 -8.61
C SER A 444 -6.54 18.67 -9.27
N PHE A 445 -5.71 19.14 -10.19
CA PHE A 445 -5.96 20.38 -10.94
C PHE A 445 -5.39 20.33 -12.36
N VAL A 446 -5.89 21.24 -13.19
CA VAL A 446 -5.28 21.64 -14.47
C VAL A 446 -4.96 23.13 -14.42
N LEU A 447 -3.97 23.58 -15.21
CA LEU A 447 -3.54 24.97 -15.29
C LEU A 447 -3.67 25.45 -16.75
N ASP A 448 -4.45 26.49 -16.97
CA ASP A 448 -4.71 27.02 -18.30
C ASP A 448 -3.44 27.38 -19.05
N GLY A 449 -3.33 26.84 -20.27
CA GLY A 449 -2.19 27.09 -21.17
C GLY A 449 -0.92 26.33 -20.82
N TYR A 450 -0.98 25.35 -19.93
CA TYR A 450 0.12 24.43 -19.63
C TYR A 450 -0.31 22.98 -19.80
N ASP A 451 0.59 22.16 -20.37
CA ASP A 451 0.45 20.71 -20.28
C ASP A 451 0.72 20.26 -18.84
N THR A 452 -0.01 19.25 -18.40
CA THR A 452 0.11 18.75 -17.02
C THR A 452 1.50 18.18 -16.70
N GLU A 453 2.17 17.59 -17.71
CA GLU A 453 3.52 17.05 -17.55
C GLU A 453 4.55 18.18 -17.37
N ASP A 454 4.37 19.31 -18.06
CA ASP A 454 5.26 20.47 -17.93
C ASP A 454 5.12 21.14 -16.57
N VAL A 455 3.90 21.22 -16.04
CA VAL A 455 3.69 21.65 -14.64
C VAL A 455 4.37 20.68 -13.68
N GLY A 456 4.23 19.36 -13.88
CA GLY A 456 4.89 18.33 -13.07
C GLY A 456 6.42 18.46 -13.10
N LYS A 457 7.02 18.65 -14.26
CA LYS A 457 8.48 18.87 -14.44
C LYS A 457 8.95 20.14 -13.73
N ALA A 458 8.18 21.22 -13.83
CA ALA A 458 8.53 22.49 -13.16
C ALA A 458 8.49 22.36 -11.63
N LEU A 459 7.53 21.63 -11.09
CA LEU A 459 7.45 21.30 -9.66
C LEU A 459 8.63 20.42 -9.23
N ALA A 460 8.94 19.37 -10.00
CA ALA A 460 10.06 18.48 -9.72
C ALA A 460 11.42 19.21 -9.72
N ALA A 461 11.62 20.19 -10.58
CA ALA A 461 12.82 21.02 -10.60
C ALA A 461 13.02 21.84 -9.30
N GLU A 462 11.93 22.15 -8.57
CA GLU A 462 11.96 22.83 -7.27
C GLU A 462 11.92 21.82 -6.07
N GLY A 463 12.11 20.51 -6.33
CA GLY A 463 12.11 19.48 -5.28
C GLY A 463 10.71 18.99 -4.87
N ILE A 464 9.66 19.40 -5.57
CA ILE A 464 8.27 19.07 -5.24
C ILE A 464 7.80 17.88 -6.06
N ALA A 465 7.57 16.76 -5.41
CA ALA A 465 7.08 15.53 -6.04
C ALA A 465 5.56 15.49 -6.07
N VAL A 466 4.99 15.57 -7.26
CA VAL A 466 3.56 15.40 -7.53
C VAL A 466 3.36 14.42 -8.69
N ARG A 467 2.18 13.85 -8.80
CA ARG A 467 1.83 13.06 -9.98
C ARG A 467 1.18 13.91 -11.07
N ALA A 468 1.70 13.81 -12.30
CA ALA A 468 1.07 14.33 -13.50
C ALA A 468 0.64 13.15 -14.39
N GLY A 469 -0.61 13.14 -14.88
CA GLY A 469 -1.11 12.06 -15.72
C GLY A 469 -2.56 11.66 -15.45
N HIS A 470 -2.91 10.43 -15.84
CA HIS A 470 -4.29 9.90 -15.75
C HIS A 470 -4.63 9.20 -14.42
N HIS A 471 -3.68 9.06 -13.49
CA HIS A 471 -3.83 8.50 -12.13
C HIS A 471 -4.48 7.10 -12.07
N CYS A 472 -4.42 6.31 -13.14
CA CYS A 472 -5.17 5.06 -13.28
C CYS A 472 -6.69 5.22 -13.04
N ALA A 473 -7.25 6.37 -13.43
CA ALA A 473 -8.65 6.73 -13.23
C ALA A 473 -9.18 7.56 -14.44
N GLN A 474 -8.85 7.14 -15.66
CA GLN A 474 -9.24 7.84 -16.89
C GLN A 474 -10.73 8.12 -17.01
N PRO A 475 -11.66 7.20 -16.64
CA PRO A 475 -13.08 7.48 -16.78
C PRO A 475 -13.52 8.75 -16.03
N ILE A 476 -13.10 8.93 -14.78
CA ILE A 476 -13.52 10.10 -14.01
C ILE A 476 -12.87 11.39 -14.53
N LEU A 477 -11.62 11.36 -14.98
CA LEU A 477 -10.97 12.54 -15.59
C LEU A 477 -11.71 12.98 -16.86
N ARG A 478 -12.13 12.04 -17.71
CA ARG A 478 -12.92 12.29 -18.93
C ARG A 478 -14.29 12.88 -18.60
N ARG A 479 -14.93 12.43 -17.48
CA ARG A 479 -16.17 13.06 -16.97
C ARG A 479 -15.99 14.55 -16.68
N PHE A 480 -14.77 14.97 -16.27
CA PHE A 480 -14.41 16.37 -16.05
C PHE A 480 -13.81 17.07 -17.28
N GLY A 481 -13.86 16.43 -18.46
CA GLY A 481 -13.40 16.99 -19.72
C GLY A 481 -11.86 17.08 -19.83
N VAL A 482 -11.11 16.24 -19.10
CA VAL A 482 -9.65 16.20 -19.16
C VAL A 482 -9.14 14.76 -19.29
N GLU A 483 -8.01 14.56 -19.96
CA GLU A 483 -7.35 13.26 -20.04
C GLU A 483 -6.32 13.06 -18.90
N ARG A 484 -5.77 14.16 -18.37
CA ARG A 484 -4.71 14.20 -17.39
C ARG A 484 -4.92 15.35 -16.40
N SER A 485 -4.38 15.23 -15.20
CA SER A 485 -4.30 16.32 -14.22
C SER A 485 -2.97 16.27 -13.46
N VAL A 486 -2.62 17.37 -12.80
CA VAL A 486 -1.59 17.41 -11.76
C VAL A 486 -2.27 17.08 -10.46
N ARG A 487 -1.74 16.13 -9.68
CA ARG A 487 -2.38 15.62 -8.46
C ARG A 487 -1.43 15.69 -7.26
N PRO A 488 -1.33 16.84 -6.59
CA PRO A 488 -0.81 16.85 -5.23
C PRO A 488 -1.69 16.02 -4.29
N SER A 489 -1.08 15.27 -3.40
CA SER A 489 -1.77 14.48 -2.39
C SER A 489 -1.01 14.52 -1.07
N LEU A 490 -1.74 14.71 0.02
CA LEU A 490 -1.26 14.98 1.36
C LEU A 490 -1.17 13.70 2.18
N ALA A 491 -0.32 13.72 3.19
CA ALA A 491 -0.29 12.78 4.30
C ALA A 491 0.08 13.55 5.58
N PHE A 492 -0.11 12.95 6.72
CA PHE A 492 0.04 13.60 8.03
C PHE A 492 1.45 14.15 8.32
N TYR A 493 2.46 13.78 7.54
CA TYR A 493 3.81 14.39 7.66
C TYR A 493 3.99 15.64 6.77
N ASN A 494 3.03 16.00 5.92
CA ASN A 494 3.07 17.26 5.20
C ASN A 494 2.69 18.43 6.10
N ASN A 495 3.14 19.63 5.75
CA ASN A 495 2.87 20.84 6.51
C ASN A 495 2.53 22.04 5.61
N CYS A 496 2.22 23.18 6.20
CA CYS A 496 1.90 24.41 5.46
C CYS A 496 3.05 24.86 4.55
N ALA A 497 4.31 24.68 4.94
CA ALA A 497 5.45 25.06 4.12
C ALA A 497 5.55 24.22 2.83
N ASP A 498 5.15 22.94 2.87
CA ASP A 498 5.05 22.10 1.67
C ASP A 498 4.00 22.66 0.69
N ILE A 499 2.87 23.15 1.20
CA ILE A 499 1.80 23.77 0.41
C ILE A 499 2.25 25.13 -0.14
N ASP A 500 2.93 25.95 0.66
CA ASP A 500 3.45 27.26 0.24
C ASP A 500 4.46 27.11 -0.90
N ALA A 501 5.33 26.09 -0.84
CA ALA A 501 6.27 25.76 -1.90
C ALA A 501 5.54 25.39 -3.21
N LEU A 502 4.50 24.53 -3.13
CA LEU A 502 3.65 24.16 -4.27
C LEU A 502 3.00 25.40 -4.89
N VAL A 503 2.29 26.19 -4.09
CA VAL A 503 1.54 27.40 -4.52
C VAL A 503 2.49 28.43 -5.12
N THR A 504 3.64 28.68 -4.49
CA THR A 504 4.66 29.60 -4.99
C THR A 504 5.17 29.18 -6.34
N THR A 505 5.44 27.89 -6.54
CA THR A 505 5.96 27.37 -7.81
C THR A 505 4.91 27.46 -8.93
N VAL A 506 3.65 27.13 -8.66
CA VAL A 506 2.56 27.27 -9.63
C VAL A 506 2.34 28.75 -9.98
N ASN A 507 2.36 29.67 -9.02
CA ASN A 507 2.26 31.13 -9.29
C ASN A 507 3.42 31.66 -10.15
N LYS A 508 4.65 31.14 -9.99
CA LYS A 508 5.79 31.50 -10.88
C LYS A 508 5.50 31.10 -12.33
N LEU A 509 4.87 29.95 -12.57
CA LEU A 509 4.47 29.52 -13.92
C LEU A 509 3.46 30.51 -14.53
N VAL A 510 2.38 30.82 -13.80
CA VAL A 510 1.38 31.80 -14.25
C VAL A 510 1.99 33.14 -14.57
N SER A 511 2.89 33.65 -13.70
CA SER A 511 3.55 34.96 -13.88
C SER A 511 4.49 35.01 -15.09
N ARG A 512 5.14 33.91 -15.45
CA ARG A 512 5.99 33.82 -16.65
C ARG A 512 5.18 33.95 -17.94
N ARG A 513 3.98 33.36 -17.99
CA ARG A 513 3.09 33.45 -19.16
C ARG A 513 2.59 34.86 -19.44
N HIS A 514 2.37 35.68 -18.41
CA HIS A 514 1.92 37.07 -18.60
C HIS A 514 3.02 38.03 -19.05
N ARG A 515 4.29 37.58 -19.07
CA ARG A 515 5.44 38.38 -19.48
C ARG A 515 6.01 37.98 -20.85
N GLY A 516 5.57 36.88 -21.43
CA GLY A 516 5.93 36.44 -22.79
C GLY A 516 4.74 36.59 -23.75
#